data_d153a89673dbeaade2bf02cc9239fcf4
#
_entry.id   d153a89673dbeaade2bf02cc9239fcf4
#
_cell.length_a   1.000
_cell.length_b   1.000
_cell.length_c   1.000
_cell.angle_alpha   90.00
_cell.angle_beta   90.00
_cell.angle_gamma   90.00
#
_symmetry.space_group_name_H-M   'P 1'
#
loop_
_entity.id
_entity.type
_entity.pdbx_description
1 polymer ?
#
loop_
_entity_poly.entity_id
_entity_poly.type
_entity_poly.pdbx_seq_one_letter_code
_entity_poly.pdbx_strand_id
1 'polypeptide(L)'
;MNRFIIDRDPEAIAQQLCDQHICKMVLEEAQMLNTAVRIHAPEFAEEAGLYKIAYENHPCTIWARENSMNYMFGVRLMKAMNDEYVWRYPKRKENGKWVTNTGHKSMRHFDALVDAVEYMPNVSNFMTPHP
;
A
#
# COMPACT_ATOMS: atom_id res chain seq x y z
N MET A 1 -7.79 -1.02 10.55
CA MET A 1 -7.26 -0.76 9.20
C MET A 1 -8.24 0.10 8.41
N ASN A 2 -7.81 1.29 8.07
CA ASN A 2 -8.67 2.26 7.38
C ASN A 2 -7.93 2.86 6.18
N ARG A 3 -8.71 3.30 5.20
CA ARG A 3 -8.21 4.08 4.08
C ARG A 3 -9.00 5.38 4.02
N PHE A 4 -8.29 6.51 4.02
CA PHE A 4 -8.91 7.83 3.97
C PHE A 4 -9.01 8.29 2.52
N ILE A 5 -10.19 8.13 1.92
CA ILE A 5 -10.43 8.52 0.53
C ILE A 5 -11.04 9.92 0.51
N ILE A 6 -10.18 10.92 0.55
CA ILE A 6 -10.54 12.34 0.55
C ILE A 6 -10.35 13.01 -0.81
N ASP A 7 -9.84 12.25 -1.78
CA ASP A 7 -9.66 12.68 -3.17
C ASP A 7 -9.62 11.43 -4.06
N ARG A 8 -9.73 11.61 -5.37
CA ARG A 8 -9.62 10.53 -6.35
C ARG A 8 -8.17 10.28 -6.77
N ASP A 9 -7.31 11.27 -6.61
CA ASP A 9 -5.91 11.18 -6.98
C ASP A 9 -5.08 10.70 -5.78
N PRO A 10 -4.35 9.56 -5.90
CA PRO A 10 -3.54 9.05 -4.81
C PRO A 10 -2.53 10.06 -4.26
N GLU A 11 -1.91 10.84 -5.12
CA GLU A 11 -0.94 11.86 -4.71
C GLU A 11 -1.62 12.97 -3.90
N ALA A 12 -2.82 13.39 -4.31
CA ALA A 12 -3.59 14.38 -3.58
C ALA A 12 -4.04 13.86 -2.21
N ILE A 13 -4.45 12.59 -2.12
CA ILE A 13 -4.78 11.94 -0.86
C ILE A 13 -3.58 12.01 0.09
N ALA A 14 -2.41 11.60 -0.38
CA ALA A 14 -1.19 11.58 0.43
C ALA A 14 -0.86 12.97 0.97
N GLN A 15 -0.96 14.00 0.13
CA GLN A 15 -0.65 15.37 0.53
C GLN A 15 -1.62 15.95 1.55
N GLN A 16 -2.85 15.45 1.58
CA GLN A 16 -3.89 15.93 2.50
C GLN A 16 -3.91 15.19 3.84
N LEU A 17 -3.22 14.05 3.95
CA LEU A 17 -3.16 13.32 5.21
C LEU A 17 -2.38 14.12 6.26
N CYS A 18 -2.83 14.06 7.50
CA CYS A 18 -2.11 14.70 8.60
C CYS A 18 -0.85 13.91 8.97
N ASP A 19 0.09 14.56 9.63
CA ASP A 19 1.40 13.99 9.93
C ASP A 19 1.34 12.67 10.69
N GLN A 20 0.42 12.55 11.64
CA GLN A 20 0.30 11.33 12.43
C GLN A 20 -0.23 10.13 11.64
N HIS A 21 -0.87 10.36 10.48
CA HIS A 21 -1.41 9.30 9.65
C HIS A 21 -0.48 8.85 8.54
N ILE A 22 0.41 9.73 8.05
CA ILE A 22 1.13 9.45 6.81
C ILE A 22 1.99 8.18 6.89
N CYS A 23 2.78 8.01 7.93
CA CYS A 23 3.64 6.83 8.09
C CYS A 23 2.81 5.57 8.34
N LYS A 24 1.81 5.67 9.23
CA LYS A 24 0.95 4.55 9.60
C LYS A 24 0.17 4.03 8.39
N MET A 25 -0.31 4.93 7.53
CA MET A 25 -1.09 4.54 6.36
C MET A 25 -0.25 3.84 5.30
N VAL A 26 1.06 4.11 5.20
CA VAL A 26 1.95 3.32 4.34
C VAL A 26 1.93 1.86 4.75
N LEU A 27 2.07 1.57 6.04
CA LEU A 27 2.02 0.20 6.54
C LEU A 27 0.66 -0.46 6.30
N GLU A 28 -0.42 0.23 6.60
CA GLU A 28 -1.77 -0.34 6.44
C GLU A 28 -2.10 -0.63 4.97
N GLU A 29 -1.71 0.26 4.05
CA GLU A 29 -1.88 0.00 2.62
C GLU A 29 -1.03 -1.19 2.19
N ALA A 30 0.22 -1.27 2.66
CA ALA A 30 1.08 -2.42 2.38
C ALA A 30 0.46 -3.72 2.87
N GLN A 31 -0.13 -3.74 4.05
CA GLN A 31 -0.79 -4.94 4.59
C GLN A 31 -1.97 -5.37 3.71
N MET A 32 -2.78 -4.44 3.24
CA MET A 32 -3.90 -4.75 2.34
C MET A 32 -3.42 -5.35 1.02
N LEU A 33 -2.40 -4.75 0.42
CA LEU A 33 -1.85 -5.22 -0.85
C LEU A 33 -1.14 -6.57 -0.71
N ASN A 34 -0.36 -6.76 0.35
CA ASN A 34 0.28 -8.05 0.63
C ASN A 34 -0.77 -9.14 0.80
N THR A 35 -1.87 -8.84 1.49
CA THR A 35 -2.97 -9.78 1.68
C THR A 35 -3.62 -10.14 0.35
N ALA A 36 -3.84 -9.16 -0.54
CA ALA A 36 -4.38 -9.40 -1.87
C ALA A 36 -3.51 -10.41 -2.64
N VAL A 37 -2.18 -10.21 -2.61
CA VAL A 37 -1.25 -11.12 -3.29
C VAL A 37 -1.25 -12.51 -2.65
N ARG A 38 -1.29 -12.58 -1.32
CA ARG A 38 -1.35 -13.86 -0.61
C ARG A 38 -2.59 -14.68 -0.98
N ILE A 39 -3.71 -14.01 -1.20
CA ILE A 39 -4.97 -14.68 -1.55
C ILE A 39 -4.95 -15.15 -3.00
N HIS A 40 -4.50 -14.32 -3.94
CA HIS A 40 -4.54 -14.66 -5.36
C HIS A 40 -3.31 -15.43 -5.86
N ALA A 41 -2.16 -15.24 -5.23
CA ALA A 41 -0.90 -15.84 -5.64
C ALA A 41 -0.04 -16.23 -4.43
N PRO A 42 -0.49 -17.20 -3.61
CA PRO A 42 0.19 -17.53 -2.37
C PRO A 42 1.64 -17.98 -2.56
N GLU A 43 1.94 -18.69 -3.64
CA GLU A 43 3.30 -19.15 -3.92
C GLU A 43 4.23 -17.98 -4.25
N PHE A 44 3.76 -17.04 -5.08
CA PHE A 44 4.50 -15.81 -5.38
C PHE A 44 4.77 -15.01 -4.10
N ALA A 45 3.73 -14.86 -3.28
CA ALA A 45 3.85 -14.11 -2.03
C ALA A 45 4.87 -14.72 -1.07
N GLU A 46 4.88 -16.05 -0.97
CA GLU A 46 5.83 -16.75 -0.10
C GLU A 46 7.27 -16.58 -0.59
N GLU A 47 7.52 -16.73 -1.88
CA GLU A 47 8.85 -16.54 -2.47
C GLU A 47 9.34 -15.10 -2.31
N ALA A 48 8.45 -14.11 -2.45
CA ALA A 48 8.78 -12.71 -2.30
C ALA A 48 8.93 -12.28 -0.82
N GLY A 49 8.61 -13.16 0.12
CA GLY A 49 8.70 -12.86 1.55
C GLY A 49 7.71 -11.79 2.00
N LEU A 50 6.53 -11.75 1.40
CA LEU A 50 5.52 -10.75 1.72
C LEU A 50 4.96 -10.96 3.12
N TYR A 51 4.35 -9.90 3.66
CA TYR A 51 3.63 -9.98 4.93
C TYR A 51 2.53 -11.03 4.85
N LYS A 52 2.24 -11.64 5.98
CA LYS A 52 1.17 -12.62 6.09
C LYS A 52 -0.20 -11.94 5.95
N ILE A 53 -1.22 -12.76 5.67
CA ILE A 53 -2.60 -12.29 5.57
C ILE A 53 -2.99 -11.54 6.85
N ALA A 54 -3.56 -10.35 6.67
CA ALA A 54 -4.06 -9.52 7.76
C ALA A 54 -5.39 -8.87 7.33
N TYR A 55 -6.38 -8.95 8.20
CA TYR A 55 -7.69 -8.31 7.99
C TYR A 55 -8.32 -8.67 6.64
N GLU A 56 -8.27 -9.95 6.24
CA GLU A 56 -8.71 -10.38 4.92
C GLU A 56 -10.17 -10.07 4.60
N ASN A 57 -11.01 -9.96 5.62
CA ASN A 57 -12.44 -9.69 5.46
C ASN A 57 -12.82 -8.22 5.63
N HIS A 58 -11.84 -7.34 5.87
CA HIS A 58 -12.12 -5.91 5.94
C HIS A 58 -12.54 -5.38 4.56
N PRO A 59 -13.56 -4.51 4.47
CA PRO A 59 -14.05 -4.02 3.17
C PRO A 59 -12.98 -3.44 2.27
N CYS A 60 -12.04 -2.66 2.82
CA CYS A 60 -10.95 -2.08 2.04
C CYS A 60 -10.00 -3.15 1.50
N THR A 61 -9.75 -4.20 2.28
CA THR A 61 -8.88 -5.31 1.86
C THR A 61 -9.55 -6.12 0.74
N ILE A 62 -10.85 -6.37 0.88
CA ILE A 62 -11.63 -7.05 -0.16
C ILE A 62 -11.63 -6.23 -1.44
N TRP A 63 -11.88 -4.93 -1.33
CA TRP A 63 -11.89 -4.02 -2.48
C TRP A 63 -10.54 -4.04 -3.22
N ALA A 64 -9.43 -4.01 -2.48
CA ALA A 64 -8.09 -3.97 -3.07
C ALA A 64 -7.77 -5.19 -3.92
N ARG A 65 -8.33 -6.38 -3.59
CA ARG A 65 -8.08 -7.62 -4.33
C ARG A 65 -9.17 -7.98 -5.34
N GLU A 66 -10.18 -7.14 -5.47
CA GLU A 66 -11.34 -7.41 -6.30
C GLU A 66 -10.98 -7.43 -7.80
N ASN A 67 -10.12 -6.53 -8.22
CA ASN A 67 -9.62 -6.48 -9.59
C ASN A 67 -8.29 -5.73 -9.67
N SER A 68 -7.63 -5.82 -10.84
CA SER A 68 -6.33 -5.21 -11.06
C SER A 68 -6.35 -3.68 -10.94
N MET A 69 -7.45 -3.03 -11.33
CA MET A 69 -7.54 -1.56 -11.25
C MET A 69 -7.60 -1.08 -9.80
N ASN A 70 -8.40 -1.75 -8.97
CA ASN A 70 -8.46 -1.46 -7.53
C ASN A 70 -7.09 -1.69 -6.87
N TYR A 71 -6.45 -2.79 -7.22
CA TYR A 71 -5.14 -3.15 -6.69
C TYR A 71 -4.09 -2.09 -7.04
N MET A 72 -4.02 -1.67 -8.30
CA MET A 72 -3.05 -0.66 -8.73
C MET A 72 -3.29 0.70 -8.11
N PHE A 73 -4.54 1.07 -7.86
CA PHE A 73 -4.83 2.27 -7.07
C PHE A 73 -4.14 2.20 -5.71
N GLY A 74 -4.24 1.05 -5.03
CA GLY A 74 -3.59 0.83 -3.74
C GLY A 74 -2.07 0.93 -3.83
N VAL A 75 -1.47 0.35 -4.88
CA VAL A 75 -0.03 0.42 -5.11
C VAL A 75 0.42 1.88 -5.29
N ARG A 76 -0.31 2.64 -6.10
CA ARG A 76 -0.02 4.06 -6.32
C ARG A 76 -0.19 4.88 -5.04
N LEU A 77 -1.22 4.59 -4.25
CA LEU A 77 -1.46 5.27 -2.99
C LEU A 77 -0.34 4.97 -1.99
N MET A 78 0.09 3.72 -1.88
CA MET A 78 1.21 3.33 -1.03
C MET A 78 2.47 4.12 -1.37
N LYS A 79 2.81 4.20 -2.66
CA LYS A 79 3.98 4.96 -3.11
C LYS A 79 3.84 6.45 -2.80
N ALA A 80 2.69 7.03 -3.11
CA ALA A 80 2.44 8.45 -2.87
C ALA A 80 2.54 8.81 -1.39
N MET A 81 1.99 7.98 -0.51
CA MET A 81 2.08 8.18 0.94
C MET A 81 3.52 8.04 1.44
N ASN A 82 4.28 7.08 0.90
CA ASN A 82 5.68 6.93 1.27
C ASN A 82 6.52 8.12 0.80
N ASP A 83 6.30 8.60 -0.42
CA ASP A 83 7.00 9.77 -0.96
C ASP A 83 6.72 11.00 -0.10
N GLU A 84 5.46 11.20 0.29
CA GLU A 84 5.06 12.31 1.18
C GLU A 84 5.68 12.18 2.57
N TYR A 85 5.73 10.97 3.11
CA TYR A 85 6.39 10.69 4.39
C TYR A 85 7.87 11.09 4.35
N VAL A 86 8.60 10.68 3.31
CA VAL A 86 10.02 11.02 3.15
C VAL A 86 10.20 12.54 2.97
N TRP A 87 9.31 13.19 2.24
CA TRP A 87 9.37 14.64 2.02
C TRP A 87 9.16 15.43 3.31
N ARG A 88 8.18 15.01 4.15
CA ARG A 88 7.89 15.66 5.44
C ARG A 88 8.98 15.39 6.46
N TYR A 89 9.56 14.20 6.45
CA TYR A 89 10.56 13.75 7.42
C TYR A 89 11.81 13.27 6.68
N PRO A 90 12.62 14.20 6.14
CA PRO A 90 13.80 13.80 5.36
C PRO A 90 14.87 13.07 6.19
N LYS A 91 14.80 13.19 7.50
CA LYS A 91 15.69 12.47 8.43
C LYS A 91 14.89 11.79 9.52
N ARG A 92 15.39 10.67 9.99
CA ARG A 92 14.80 9.93 11.11
C ARG A 92 15.88 9.47 12.06
N LYS A 93 15.51 9.16 13.30
CA LYS A 93 16.43 8.58 14.28
C LYS A 93 16.50 7.07 14.14
N GLU A 94 17.71 6.54 14.15
CA GLU A 94 17.99 5.12 14.15
C GLU A 94 19.14 4.85 15.10
N ASN A 95 18.91 4.04 16.14
CA ASN A 95 19.89 3.78 17.19
C ASN A 95 20.45 5.07 17.81
N GLY A 96 19.61 6.06 18.02
CA GLY A 96 19.99 7.34 18.62
C GLY A 96 20.67 8.33 17.67
N LYS A 97 20.87 7.96 16.43
CA LYS A 97 21.51 8.81 15.40
C LYS A 97 20.53 9.24 14.35
N TRP A 98 20.70 10.47 13.82
CA TRP A 98 19.93 10.96 12.69
C TRP A 98 20.47 10.38 11.39
N VAL A 99 19.62 9.72 10.63
CA VAL A 99 19.96 9.15 9.31
C VAL A 99 18.98 9.65 8.27
N THR A 100 19.37 9.54 7.00
CA THR A 100 18.46 9.87 5.89
C THR A 100 17.27 8.93 5.92
N ASN A 101 16.06 9.49 5.79
CA ASN A 101 14.85 8.69 5.73
C ASN A 101 14.68 8.13 4.31
N THR A 102 14.80 6.82 4.18
CA THR A 102 14.64 6.11 2.90
C THR A 102 13.24 5.55 2.69
N GLY A 103 12.30 5.90 3.59
CA GLY A 103 10.91 5.45 3.52
C GLY A 103 10.58 4.39 4.55
N HIS A 104 9.30 3.99 4.56
CA HIS A 104 8.82 2.94 5.45
C HIS A 104 9.42 1.59 5.02
N LYS A 105 9.74 0.75 6.00
CA LYS A 105 10.35 -0.57 5.73
C LYS A 105 9.50 -1.47 4.85
N SER A 106 8.17 -1.28 4.83
CA SER A 106 7.27 -2.05 3.98
C SER A 106 7.49 -1.79 2.48
N MET A 107 8.18 -0.70 2.12
CA MET A 107 8.52 -0.42 0.72
C MET A 107 9.48 -1.44 0.12
N ARG A 108 10.14 -2.27 0.94
CA ARG A 108 10.96 -3.38 0.42
C ARG A 108 10.15 -4.36 -0.42
N HIS A 109 8.83 -4.38 -0.24
CA HIS A 109 7.94 -5.23 -1.00
C HIS A 109 7.38 -4.56 -2.27
N PHE A 110 7.69 -3.28 -2.48
CA PHE A 110 7.02 -2.48 -3.52
C PHE A 110 7.15 -3.09 -4.91
N ASP A 111 8.36 -3.47 -5.32
CA ASP A 111 8.57 -4.04 -6.66
C ASP A 111 7.80 -5.34 -6.85
N ALA A 112 7.80 -6.20 -5.83
CA ALA A 112 7.02 -7.44 -5.87
C ALA A 112 5.52 -7.16 -5.95
N LEU A 113 5.03 -6.14 -5.24
CA LEU A 113 3.62 -5.75 -5.29
C LEU A 113 3.23 -5.22 -6.68
N VAL A 114 4.10 -4.46 -7.33
CA VAL A 114 3.87 -4.02 -8.71
C VAL A 114 3.80 -5.21 -9.65
N ASP A 115 4.76 -6.12 -9.55
CA ASP A 115 4.80 -7.31 -10.41
C ASP A 115 3.57 -8.21 -10.21
N ALA A 116 3.04 -8.25 -9.00
CA ALA A 116 1.90 -9.10 -8.66
C ALA A 116 0.58 -8.65 -9.28
N VAL A 117 0.53 -7.49 -9.95
CA VAL A 117 -0.71 -7.03 -10.61
C VAL A 117 -1.24 -8.05 -11.61
N GLU A 118 -0.36 -8.82 -12.24
CA GLU A 118 -0.77 -9.86 -13.22
C GLU A 118 -1.63 -10.96 -12.62
N TYR A 119 -1.54 -11.17 -11.30
CA TYR A 119 -2.32 -12.19 -10.60
C TYR A 119 -3.69 -11.71 -10.14
N MET A 120 -3.96 -10.42 -10.26
CA MET A 120 -5.25 -9.85 -9.87
C MET A 120 -6.29 -10.07 -10.97
N PRO A 121 -7.58 -10.28 -10.61
CA PRO A 121 -8.63 -10.40 -11.61
C PRO A 121 -8.66 -9.19 -12.55
N ASN A 122 -8.58 -9.42 -13.84
CA ASN A 122 -8.61 -8.35 -14.85
C ASN A 122 -9.98 -8.34 -15.53
N VAL A 123 -11.01 -7.97 -14.77
CA VAL A 123 -12.43 -8.05 -15.19
C VAL A 123 -13.03 -6.69 -15.53
N SER A 124 -12.28 -5.61 -15.35
CA SER A 124 -12.78 -4.25 -15.60
C SER A 124 -11.62 -3.33 -15.99
N ASN A 125 -11.92 -2.34 -16.82
CA ASN A 125 -10.99 -1.27 -17.16
C ASN A 125 -11.06 -0.10 -16.17
N PHE A 126 -11.95 -0.20 -15.17
CA PHE A 126 -12.21 0.86 -14.20
C PHE A 126 -12.21 0.30 -12.78
N MET A 127 -11.86 1.18 -11.82
CA MET A 127 -12.04 0.85 -10.42
C MET A 127 -13.52 0.71 -10.10
N THR A 128 -13.85 -0.19 -9.16
CA THR A 128 -15.18 -0.22 -8.58
C THR A 128 -15.27 0.88 -7.51
N PRO A 129 -16.51 1.27 -7.09
CA PRO A 129 -16.66 2.28 -6.03
C PRO A 129 -15.96 1.84 -4.74
N HIS A 130 -15.32 2.81 -4.06
CA HIS A 130 -14.71 2.55 -2.76
C HIS A 130 -15.76 2.17 -1.72
N PRO A 131 -15.43 1.23 -0.82
CA PRO A 131 -16.34 0.86 0.25
C PRO A 131 -16.53 1.96 1.27
#